data_570ecdb2a81146bae7d75d5f04d462d5
#
_entry.id   570ecdb2a81146bae7d75d5f04d462d5
#
_cell.length_a   1.000
_cell.length_b   1.000
_cell.length_c   1.000
_cell.angle_alpha   90.00
_cell.angle_beta   90.00
_cell.angle_gamma   90.00
#
_symmetry.space_group_name_H-M   'P 1'
#
loop_
_entity.id
_entity.type
_entity.pdbx_description
1 polymer ?
#
loop_
_entity_poly.entity_id
_entity_poly.type
_entity_poly.pdbx_seq_one_letter_code
_entity_poly.pdbx_strand_id
1 'polypeptide(L)'
;TGKHAGHASVRANDGGTPLRAGEPTIASILKEIGYATGGFGKWGCGGRDSTGVPEKHGFDVFYGYYDQVHAHSFYPPYLIRNSEEVKLKGNIGGRSGESYAHYPIMEAGLKFIRENKDNPFFCYFPITPPHGMYDIPANDPAWKLYEGEAWINDPAIPQDVKNYAAMVSMVDHNVGQVLSLLRELKLENDTIVFFTGDNGGQDRFRSPK
;
A
#
# COMPACT_ATOMS: atom_id res chain seq x y z
N THR A 1 2.62 -9.15 14.09
CA THR A 1 2.34 -10.02 15.27
C THR A 1 3.57 -10.79 15.77
N GLY A 2 4.66 -10.84 15.02
CA GLY A 2 5.83 -11.65 15.37
C GLY A 2 5.60 -13.18 15.29
N LYS A 3 4.47 -13.62 14.73
CA LYS A 3 4.14 -15.04 14.57
C LYS A 3 4.32 -15.48 13.13
N HIS A 4 4.93 -16.64 12.92
CA HIS A 4 4.97 -17.24 11.59
C HIS A 4 3.61 -17.86 11.22
N ALA A 5 3.37 -18.10 9.93
CA ALA A 5 2.07 -18.54 9.38
C ALA A 5 1.43 -19.75 10.10
N GLY A 6 2.24 -20.68 10.62
CA GLY A 6 1.74 -21.86 11.37
C GLY A 6 1.09 -21.52 12.71
N HIS A 7 1.42 -20.38 13.33
CA HIS A 7 0.89 -19.92 14.61
C HIS A 7 0.01 -18.66 14.47
N ALA A 8 -0.03 -18.03 13.29
CA ALA A 8 -0.85 -16.86 13.04
C ALA A 8 -2.34 -17.25 12.95
N SER A 9 -3.22 -16.31 13.30
CA SER A 9 -4.67 -16.46 13.09
C SER A 9 -5.04 -16.29 11.63
N VAL A 10 -4.46 -15.29 10.95
CA VAL A 10 -4.65 -15.06 9.51
C VAL A 10 -3.71 -15.99 8.74
N ARG A 11 -4.27 -16.90 7.94
CA ARG A 11 -3.49 -17.94 7.22
C ARG A 11 -3.74 -17.96 5.72
N ALA A 12 -4.76 -17.27 5.24
CA ALA A 12 -5.16 -17.23 3.84
C ALA A 12 -5.81 -15.89 3.48
N ASN A 13 -5.96 -15.66 2.18
CA ASN A 13 -6.53 -14.41 1.63
C ASN A 13 -8.06 -14.43 1.51
N ASP A 14 -8.73 -15.40 2.11
CA ASP A 14 -10.18 -15.58 2.02
C ASP A 14 -11.00 -14.61 2.90
N GLY A 15 -10.32 -13.79 3.71
CA GLY A 15 -10.97 -12.85 4.64
C GLY A 15 -11.69 -13.50 5.82
N GLY A 16 -11.73 -14.84 5.87
CA GLY A 16 -12.51 -15.60 6.85
C GLY A 16 -11.91 -15.69 8.25
N THR A 17 -10.63 -15.35 8.41
CA THR A 17 -9.93 -15.43 9.71
C THR A 17 -9.27 -14.10 10.06
N PRO A 18 -10.00 -13.17 10.70
CA PRO A 18 -9.42 -11.90 11.15
C PRO A 18 -8.39 -12.11 12.26
N LEU A 19 -7.53 -11.13 12.48
CA LEU A 19 -6.71 -11.06 13.70
C LEU A 19 -7.61 -11.15 14.93
N ARG A 20 -7.17 -11.90 15.92
CA ARG A 20 -7.92 -12.07 17.16
C ARG A 20 -7.89 -10.79 17.98
N ALA A 21 -8.98 -10.53 18.71
CA ALA A 21 -9.01 -9.41 19.65
C ALA A 21 -7.82 -9.51 20.63
N GLY A 22 -7.13 -8.38 20.84
CA GLY A 22 -5.98 -8.28 21.74
C GLY A 22 -4.71 -8.96 21.23
N GLU A 23 -4.68 -9.46 20.00
CA GLU A 23 -3.42 -9.98 19.42
C GLU A 23 -2.44 -8.82 19.18
N PRO A 24 -1.23 -8.86 19.78
CA PRO A 24 -0.30 -7.74 19.69
C PRO A 24 0.24 -7.57 18.27
N THR A 25 0.42 -6.31 17.89
CA THR A 25 1.07 -5.92 16.64
C THR A 25 2.21 -4.94 16.95
N ILE A 26 3.08 -4.72 15.98
CA ILE A 26 4.11 -3.68 16.12
C ILE A 26 3.48 -2.30 16.37
N ALA A 27 2.35 -2.00 15.72
CA ALA A 27 1.63 -0.74 15.92
C ALA A 27 1.09 -0.61 17.35
N SER A 28 0.44 -1.67 17.91
CA SER A 28 -0.09 -1.62 19.27
C SER A 28 1.02 -1.45 20.32
N ILE A 29 2.16 -2.13 20.16
CA ILE A 29 3.31 -2.03 21.06
C ILE A 29 3.92 -0.62 21.00
N LEU A 30 4.11 -0.07 19.81
CA LEU A 30 4.67 1.27 19.65
C LEU A 30 3.71 2.35 20.17
N LYS A 31 2.41 2.17 19.98
CA LYS A 31 1.39 3.07 20.53
C LYS A 31 1.41 3.12 22.06
N GLU A 32 1.60 1.99 22.73
CA GLU A 32 1.70 1.91 24.20
C GLU A 32 2.87 2.76 24.75
N ILE A 33 3.91 2.97 23.98
CA ILE A 33 5.07 3.81 24.35
C ILE A 33 5.03 5.21 23.73
N GLY A 34 3.87 5.64 23.23
CA GLY A 34 3.59 7.02 22.82
C GLY A 34 3.87 7.35 21.36
N TYR A 35 4.07 6.36 20.48
CA TYR A 35 4.15 6.61 19.05
C TYR A 35 2.78 6.93 18.44
N ALA A 36 2.71 7.94 17.59
CA ALA A 36 1.61 8.07 16.63
C ALA A 36 1.69 6.97 15.59
N THR A 37 0.57 6.34 15.23
CA THR A 37 0.58 5.15 14.38
C THR A 37 -0.33 5.30 13.17
N GLY A 38 0.21 5.14 11.97
CA GLY A 38 -0.52 5.25 10.71
C GLY A 38 -0.27 4.08 9.76
N GLY A 39 -1.32 3.59 9.11
CA GLY A 39 -1.26 2.55 8.09
C GLY A 39 -1.92 2.99 6.79
N PHE A 40 -1.24 2.84 5.64
CA PHE A 40 -1.66 3.39 4.34
C PHE A 40 -1.47 2.36 3.22
N GLY A 41 -2.56 1.70 2.82
CA GLY A 41 -2.51 0.64 1.81
C GLY A 41 -3.46 -0.51 2.05
N LYS A 42 -2.99 -1.75 1.82
CA LYS A 42 -3.77 -2.97 1.97
C LYS A 42 -3.56 -3.61 3.34
N TRP A 43 -4.64 -3.80 4.11
CA TRP A 43 -4.58 -4.45 5.41
C TRP A 43 -4.68 -5.98 5.31
N GLY A 44 -5.81 -6.49 4.87
CA GLY A 44 -6.02 -7.92 4.62
C GLY A 44 -6.09 -8.82 5.86
N CYS A 45 -6.11 -8.26 7.06
CA CYS A 45 -6.11 -9.00 8.31
C CYS A 45 -7.44 -8.92 9.08
N GLY A 46 -8.49 -8.46 8.44
CA GLY A 46 -9.85 -8.36 8.97
C GLY A 46 -10.66 -7.29 8.25
N GLY A 47 -11.88 -7.66 7.85
CA GLY A 47 -12.86 -6.74 7.26
C GLY A 47 -13.56 -5.86 8.28
N ARG A 48 -14.43 -4.96 7.80
CA ARG A 48 -15.27 -4.09 8.66
C ARG A 48 -16.01 -4.94 9.69
N ASP A 49 -16.20 -4.35 10.86
CA ASP A 49 -16.90 -4.96 12.00
C ASP A 49 -16.25 -6.21 12.59
N SER A 50 -15.11 -6.66 12.05
CA SER A 50 -14.37 -7.79 12.59
C SER A 50 -13.48 -7.38 13.78
N THR A 51 -12.92 -8.39 14.46
CA THR A 51 -11.91 -8.17 15.51
C THR A 51 -10.58 -7.69 14.92
N GLY A 52 -10.32 -7.91 13.62
CA GLY A 52 -9.04 -7.71 12.98
C GLY A 52 -8.87 -6.38 12.27
N VAL A 53 -9.76 -5.40 12.45
CA VAL A 53 -9.59 -4.07 11.84
C VAL A 53 -8.35 -3.33 12.38
N PRO A 54 -7.66 -2.50 11.58
CA PRO A 54 -6.43 -1.83 11.99
C PRO A 54 -6.53 -1.04 13.29
N GLU A 55 -7.66 -0.36 13.51
CA GLU A 55 -7.90 0.49 14.68
C GLU A 55 -7.95 -0.30 15.99
N LYS A 56 -8.33 -1.58 15.93
CA LYS A 56 -8.29 -2.50 17.09
C LYS A 56 -6.91 -3.11 17.29
N HIS A 57 -5.97 -2.86 16.37
CA HIS A 57 -4.62 -3.39 16.39
C HIS A 57 -3.54 -2.30 16.43
N GLY A 58 -3.91 -1.16 17.02
CA GLY A 58 -2.96 -0.12 17.40
C GLY A 58 -2.72 0.99 16.38
N PHE A 59 -3.44 1.03 15.26
CA PHE A 59 -3.36 2.16 14.33
C PHE A 59 -4.31 3.28 14.75
N ASP A 60 -3.79 4.51 14.91
CA ASP A 60 -4.58 5.73 15.13
C ASP A 60 -5.29 6.14 13.86
N VAL A 61 -4.58 6.01 12.74
CA VAL A 61 -5.10 6.29 11.40
C VAL A 61 -4.81 5.11 10.50
N PHE A 62 -5.83 4.64 9.79
CA PHE A 62 -5.68 3.74 8.65
C PHE A 62 -6.43 4.31 7.45
N TYR A 63 -5.79 4.28 6.27
CA TYR A 63 -6.44 4.64 5.02
C TYR A 63 -6.03 3.71 3.88
N GLY A 64 -7.02 3.03 3.30
CA GLY A 64 -6.76 2.08 2.22
C GLY A 64 -7.82 0.99 2.10
N TYR A 65 -7.39 -0.24 1.90
CA TYR A 65 -8.24 -1.41 1.72
C TYR A 65 -8.22 -2.30 2.96
N TYR A 66 -9.37 -2.63 3.53
CA TYR A 66 -9.43 -3.63 4.59
C TYR A 66 -9.39 -5.05 4.04
N ASP A 67 -9.99 -5.26 2.87
CA ASP A 67 -10.19 -6.56 2.26
C ASP A 67 -9.19 -6.83 1.13
N GLN A 68 -8.78 -8.08 0.99
CA GLN A 68 -7.81 -8.53 -0.03
C GLN A 68 -8.41 -8.43 -1.43
N VAL A 69 -9.69 -8.82 -1.61
CA VAL A 69 -10.35 -8.82 -2.93
C VAL A 69 -10.57 -7.38 -3.39
N HIS A 70 -11.02 -6.50 -2.48
CA HIS A 70 -11.17 -5.07 -2.76
C HIS A 70 -9.85 -4.44 -3.23
N ALA A 71 -8.72 -4.86 -2.65
CA ALA A 71 -7.39 -4.36 -3.01
C ALA A 71 -6.87 -4.82 -4.38
N HIS A 72 -7.59 -5.70 -5.09
CA HIS A 72 -7.27 -6.06 -6.46
C HIS A 72 -7.73 -5.02 -7.50
N SER A 73 -8.53 -4.03 -7.12
CA SER A 73 -8.88 -2.91 -7.99
C SER A 73 -8.07 -1.66 -7.64
N PHE A 74 -7.42 -1.06 -8.64
CA PHE A 74 -6.78 0.25 -8.49
C PHE A 74 -7.75 1.42 -8.72
N TYR A 75 -8.98 1.12 -9.15
CA TYR A 75 -10.08 2.07 -9.34
C TYR A 75 -11.33 1.64 -8.56
N PRO A 76 -11.22 1.34 -7.24
CA PRO A 76 -12.37 0.94 -6.46
C PRO A 76 -13.33 2.12 -6.28
N PRO A 77 -14.62 1.89 -6.04
CA PRO A 77 -15.58 2.96 -5.80
C PRO A 77 -15.33 3.72 -4.49
N TYR A 78 -14.62 3.11 -3.55
CA TYR A 78 -14.26 3.71 -2.26
C TYR A 78 -12.98 3.11 -1.69
N LEU A 79 -12.39 3.81 -0.74
CA LEU A 79 -11.41 3.30 0.22
C LEU A 79 -12.00 3.37 1.64
N ILE A 80 -11.30 2.82 2.61
CA ILE A 80 -11.72 2.88 4.02
C ILE A 80 -10.76 3.77 4.80
N ARG A 81 -11.32 4.69 5.59
CA ARG A 81 -10.61 5.47 6.60
C ARG A 81 -11.21 5.16 7.97
N ASN A 82 -10.47 4.48 8.82
CA ASN A 82 -10.91 4.16 10.18
C ASN A 82 -12.35 3.62 10.22
N SER A 83 -12.63 2.54 9.50
CA SER A 83 -13.94 1.88 9.35
C SER A 83 -14.99 2.65 8.53
N GLU A 84 -14.72 3.87 8.08
CA GLU A 84 -15.64 4.66 7.25
C GLU A 84 -15.29 4.60 5.76
N GLU A 85 -16.29 4.53 4.90
CA GLU A 85 -16.10 4.57 3.45
C GLU A 85 -15.81 6.00 2.97
N VAL A 86 -14.71 6.13 2.23
CA VAL A 86 -14.35 7.35 1.51
C VAL A 86 -14.52 7.09 0.03
N LYS A 87 -15.59 7.63 -0.56
CA LYS A 87 -15.90 7.46 -1.99
C LYS A 87 -14.78 8.06 -2.85
N LEU A 88 -14.39 7.33 -3.88
CA LEU A 88 -13.47 7.81 -4.92
C LEU A 88 -14.29 8.32 -6.11
N LYS A 89 -14.10 9.59 -6.43
CA LYS A 89 -14.83 10.26 -7.50
C LYS A 89 -14.61 9.55 -8.84
N GLY A 90 -15.71 9.34 -9.58
CA GLY A 90 -15.69 8.78 -10.93
C GLY A 90 -15.36 7.30 -11.02
N ASN A 91 -15.25 6.60 -9.90
CA ASN A 91 -14.99 5.18 -9.85
C ASN A 91 -16.27 4.37 -9.63
N ILE A 92 -16.43 3.30 -10.41
CA ILE A 92 -17.51 2.31 -10.25
C ILE A 92 -16.96 0.89 -10.00
N GLY A 93 -15.63 0.76 -9.86
CA GLY A 93 -14.90 -0.51 -9.81
C GLY A 93 -14.36 -0.91 -11.19
N GLY A 94 -13.52 -1.94 -11.20
CA GLY A 94 -12.90 -2.44 -12.44
C GLY A 94 -11.48 -1.92 -12.67
N ARG A 95 -11.07 -1.82 -13.94
CA ARG A 95 -9.69 -1.53 -14.37
C ARG A 95 -9.45 -0.06 -14.78
N SER A 96 -10.45 0.78 -14.69
CA SER A 96 -10.37 2.21 -15.06
C SER A 96 -11.32 3.06 -14.24
N GLY A 97 -11.04 4.35 -14.12
CA GLY A 97 -11.82 5.32 -13.38
C GLY A 97 -11.12 6.68 -13.37
N GLU A 98 -11.69 7.65 -12.68
CA GLU A 98 -11.07 8.98 -12.53
C GLU A 98 -10.02 9.01 -11.43
N SER A 99 -10.20 8.21 -10.36
CA SER A 99 -9.38 8.27 -9.15
C SER A 99 -8.56 7.00 -9.00
N TYR A 100 -7.26 7.08 -9.29
CA TYR A 100 -6.33 5.97 -9.05
C TYR A 100 -6.02 5.87 -7.55
N ALA A 101 -6.51 4.82 -6.91
CA ALA A 101 -6.54 4.68 -5.45
C ALA A 101 -5.17 4.78 -4.76
N HIS A 102 -4.10 4.41 -5.45
CA HIS A 102 -2.75 4.48 -4.89
C HIS A 102 -2.32 5.92 -4.57
N TYR A 103 -2.73 6.90 -5.37
CA TYR A 103 -2.34 8.30 -5.15
C TYR A 103 -2.86 8.87 -3.82
N PRO A 104 -4.17 8.84 -3.53
CA PRO A 104 -4.65 9.34 -2.24
C PRO A 104 -4.14 8.52 -1.03
N ILE A 105 -3.81 7.24 -1.22
CA ILE A 105 -3.17 6.43 -0.18
C ILE A 105 -1.78 6.97 0.14
N MET A 106 -0.94 7.20 -0.86
CA MET A 106 0.40 7.77 -0.68
C MET A 106 0.35 9.18 -0.10
N GLU A 107 -0.54 10.03 -0.61
CA GLU A 107 -0.75 11.39 -0.10
C GLU A 107 -1.12 11.38 1.39
N ALA A 108 -2.03 10.51 1.80
CA ALA A 108 -2.43 10.37 3.20
C ALA A 108 -1.26 9.96 4.10
N GLY A 109 -0.40 9.05 3.64
CA GLY A 109 0.77 8.65 4.41
C GLY A 109 1.83 9.74 4.51
N LEU A 110 2.11 10.45 3.42
CA LEU A 110 3.03 11.60 3.43
C LEU A 110 2.50 12.73 4.34
N LYS A 111 1.18 12.97 4.30
CA LYS A 111 0.51 13.91 5.21
C LYS A 111 0.67 13.49 6.66
N PHE A 112 0.46 12.21 6.99
CA PHE A 112 0.63 11.68 8.34
C PHE A 112 2.06 11.94 8.87
N ILE A 113 3.09 11.71 8.07
CA ILE A 113 4.49 12.00 8.44
C ILE A 113 4.68 13.49 8.75
N ARG A 114 4.15 14.40 7.91
CA ARG A 114 4.22 15.85 8.15
C ARG A 114 3.53 16.29 9.43
N GLU A 115 2.36 15.73 9.72
CA GLU A 115 1.55 16.08 10.89
C GLU A 115 2.16 15.57 12.21
N ASN A 116 2.99 14.52 12.13
CA ASN A 116 3.62 13.90 13.31
C ASN A 116 5.14 14.16 13.39
N LYS A 117 5.68 15.11 12.63
CA LYS A 117 7.12 15.39 12.55
C LYS A 117 7.80 15.71 13.89
N ASP A 118 7.04 16.21 14.87
CA ASP A 118 7.53 16.63 16.18
C ASP A 118 7.31 15.53 17.26
N ASN A 119 6.78 14.37 16.88
CA ASN A 119 6.49 13.25 17.75
C ASN A 119 7.12 11.95 17.22
N PRO A 120 7.39 10.96 18.05
CA PRO A 120 7.71 9.63 17.53
C PRO A 120 6.52 9.07 16.77
N PHE A 121 6.76 8.50 15.60
CA PHE A 121 5.71 7.91 14.78
C PHE A 121 6.11 6.57 14.17
N PHE A 122 5.11 5.75 13.91
CA PHE A 122 5.20 4.54 13.11
C PHE A 122 4.29 4.69 11.90
N CYS A 123 4.88 4.76 10.71
CA CYS A 123 4.16 4.87 9.45
C CYS A 123 4.36 3.60 8.62
N TYR A 124 3.27 2.88 8.35
CA TYR A 124 3.27 1.62 7.62
C TYR A 124 2.61 1.78 6.26
N PHE A 125 3.35 1.50 5.19
CA PHE A 125 2.88 1.57 3.82
C PHE A 125 2.76 0.16 3.20
N PRO A 126 1.71 -0.62 3.49
CA PRO A 126 1.44 -1.88 2.81
C PRO A 126 0.80 -1.61 1.45
N ILE A 127 1.54 -0.96 0.56
CA ILE A 127 1.05 -0.55 -0.75
C ILE A 127 0.73 -1.75 -1.65
N THR A 128 -0.29 -1.62 -2.51
CA THR A 128 -0.72 -2.70 -3.39
C THR A 128 0.15 -2.85 -4.63
N PRO A 129 0.62 -1.79 -5.31
CA PRO A 129 1.50 -1.93 -6.46
C PRO A 129 2.81 -2.66 -6.11
N PRO A 130 3.34 -3.49 -7.02
CA PRO A 130 2.88 -3.78 -8.37
C PRO A 130 2.04 -5.07 -8.49
N HIS A 131 1.15 -5.35 -7.54
CA HIS A 131 0.30 -6.53 -7.54
C HIS A 131 -0.60 -6.61 -8.79
N GLY A 132 -1.11 -7.79 -9.09
CA GLY A 132 -1.94 -8.11 -10.26
C GLY A 132 -3.11 -7.17 -10.50
N MET A 133 -3.75 -7.28 -11.64
CA MET A 133 -4.52 -6.35 -12.47
C MET A 133 -3.61 -5.37 -13.25
N TYR A 134 -2.41 -5.04 -12.79
CA TYR A 134 -1.41 -4.20 -13.48
C TYR A 134 -2.00 -2.98 -14.18
N ASP A 135 -2.80 -2.21 -13.46
CA ASP A 135 -3.39 -0.97 -13.96
C ASP A 135 -2.61 0.23 -13.41
N ILE A 136 -2.20 1.11 -14.29
CA ILE A 136 -1.55 2.37 -13.97
C ILE A 136 -2.08 3.46 -14.93
N PRO A 137 -2.34 4.69 -14.45
CA PRO A 137 -2.78 5.77 -15.33
C PRO A 137 -1.81 6.01 -16.50
N ALA A 138 -2.35 6.22 -17.69
CA ALA A 138 -1.53 6.48 -18.88
C ALA A 138 -0.68 7.76 -18.77
N ASN A 139 -1.06 8.67 -17.90
CA ASN A 139 -0.34 9.92 -17.62
C ASN A 139 0.53 9.87 -16.35
N ASP A 140 0.74 8.67 -15.76
CA ASP A 140 1.63 8.55 -14.61
C ASP A 140 3.06 8.95 -14.99
N PRO A 141 3.76 9.72 -14.14
CA PRO A 141 5.13 10.15 -14.41
C PRO A 141 6.14 9.01 -14.63
N ALA A 142 5.87 7.82 -14.10
CA ALA A 142 6.73 6.64 -14.29
C ALA A 142 6.94 6.28 -15.75
N TRP A 143 5.98 6.58 -16.63
CA TRP A 143 6.10 6.31 -18.06
C TRP A 143 7.24 7.08 -18.74
N LYS A 144 7.63 8.24 -18.20
CA LYS A 144 8.74 9.04 -18.75
C LYS A 144 10.08 8.31 -18.74
N LEU A 145 10.27 7.36 -17.82
CA LEU A 145 11.49 6.55 -17.75
C LEU A 145 11.64 5.61 -18.95
N TYR A 146 10.56 5.36 -19.65
CA TYR A 146 10.50 4.43 -20.77
C TYR A 146 10.26 5.11 -22.11
N GLU A 147 10.23 6.46 -22.14
CA GLU A 147 10.15 7.23 -23.38
C GLU A 147 11.37 6.95 -24.24
N GLY A 148 11.13 6.49 -25.50
CA GLY A 148 12.20 6.14 -26.44
C GLY A 148 12.69 4.68 -26.37
N GLU A 149 12.28 3.91 -25.37
CA GLU A 149 12.59 2.49 -25.31
C GLU A 149 11.81 1.71 -26.39
N ALA A 150 12.52 0.92 -27.17
CA ALA A 150 11.91 0.19 -28.30
C ALA A 150 10.77 -0.73 -27.87
N TRP A 151 10.95 -1.40 -26.71
CA TRP A 151 9.99 -2.38 -26.21
C TRP A 151 8.65 -1.76 -25.75
N ILE A 152 8.64 -0.48 -25.39
CA ILE A 152 7.40 0.17 -24.92
C ILE A 152 6.33 0.26 -26.02
N ASN A 153 6.78 0.41 -27.27
CA ASN A 153 5.93 0.49 -28.45
C ASN A 153 5.80 -0.83 -29.21
N ASP A 154 6.49 -1.88 -28.76
CA ASP A 154 6.43 -3.20 -29.40
C ASP A 154 5.06 -3.86 -29.12
N PRO A 155 4.25 -4.16 -30.17
CA PRO A 155 2.96 -4.82 -30.01
C PRO A 155 3.08 -6.30 -29.58
N ALA A 156 4.25 -6.91 -29.72
CA ALA A 156 4.49 -8.28 -29.24
C ALA A 156 4.60 -8.35 -27.72
N ILE A 157 4.87 -7.25 -27.03
CA ILE A 157 4.96 -7.19 -25.58
C ILE A 157 3.59 -6.83 -25.00
N PRO A 158 2.99 -7.73 -24.17
CA PRO A 158 1.70 -7.49 -23.56
C PRO A 158 1.65 -6.20 -22.73
N GLN A 159 0.53 -5.48 -22.77
CA GLN A 159 0.38 -4.24 -22.02
C GLN A 159 0.56 -4.43 -20.51
N ASP A 160 0.15 -5.57 -19.94
CA ASP A 160 0.35 -5.88 -18.53
C ASP A 160 1.85 -5.92 -18.12
N VAL A 161 2.74 -6.34 -19.04
CA VAL A 161 4.21 -6.30 -18.81
C VAL A 161 4.70 -4.87 -18.74
N LYS A 162 4.23 -4.01 -19.64
CA LYS A 162 4.56 -2.59 -19.68
C LYS A 162 4.04 -1.88 -18.43
N ASN A 163 2.80 -2.15 -18.08
CA ASN A 163 2.18 -1.60 -16.88
C ASN A 163 2.93 -2.03 -15.60
N TYR A 164 3.32 -3.31 -15.52
CA TYR A 164 4.11 -3.81 -14.38
C TYR A 164 5.43 -3.04 -14.23
N ALA A 165 6.16 -2.83 -15.31
CA ALA A 165 7.41 -2.06 -15.29
C ALA A 165 7.18 -0.62 -14.80
N ALA A 166 6.15 0.06 -15.33
CA ALA A 166 5.80 1.41 -14.89
C ALA A 166 5.35 1.44 -13.41
N MET A 167 4.61 0.45 -12.94
CA MET A 167 4.21 0.34 -11.53
C MET A 167 5.41 0.13 -10.60
N VAL A 168 6.42 -0.66 -11.00
CA VAL A 168 7.67 -0.81 -10.24
C VAL A 168 8.39 0.53 -10.12
N SER A 169 8.49 1.28 -11.21
CA SER A 169 9.11 2.62 -11.20
C SER A 169 8.30 3.64 -10.39
N MET A 170 6.97 3.53 -10.40
CA MET A 170 6.10 4.33 -9.52
C MET A 170 6.38 4.03 -8.04
N VAL A 171 6.56 2.76 -7.68
CA VAL A 171 6.92 2.38 -6.29
C VAL A 171 8.27 2.97 -5.89
N ASP A 172 9.28 2.89 -6.77
CA ASP A 172 10.59 3.51 -6.53
C ASP A 172 10.47 5.03 -6.32
N HIS A 173 9.69 5.70 -7.18
CA HIS A 173 9.40 7.13 -7.02
C HIS A 173 8.74 7.43 -5.66
N ASN A 174 7.79 6.61 -5.23
CA ASN A 174 7.11 6.82 -3.94
C ASN A 174 8.06 6.64 -2.74
N VAL A 175 8.96 5.67 -2.80
CA VAL A 175 10.04 5.55 -1.80
C VAL A 175 10.89 6.83 -1.79
N GLY A 176 11.26 7.31 -2.97
CA GLY A 176 11.97 8.58 -3.13
C GLY A 176 11.25 9.78 -2.51
N GLN A 177 9.90 9.83 -2.63
CA GLN A 177 9.08 10.89 -2.00
C GLN A 177 9.14 10.81 -0.47
N VAL A 178 9.03 9.61 0.11
CA VAL A 178 9.14 9.42 1.56
C VAL A 178 10.53 9.85 2.06
N LEU A 179 11.60 9.38 1.43
CA LEU A 179 12.97 9.73 1.81
C LEU A 179 13.26 11.22 1.67
N SER A 180 12.72 11.86 0.62
CA SER A 180 12.86 13.30 0.41
C SER A 180 12.10 14.09 1.46
N LEU A 181 10.90 13.63 1.84
CA LEU A 181 10.13 14.24 2.92
C LEU A 181 10.85 14.15 4.27
N LEU A 182 11.43 13.01 4.61
CA LEU A 182 12.20 12.86 5.84
C LEU A 182 13.39 13.83 5.88
N ARG A 183 14.11 14.03 4.75
CA ARG A 183 15.18 15.03 4.64
C ARG A 183 14.65 16.46 4.79
N GLU A 184 13.56 16.80 4.09
CA GLU A 184 12.90 18.13 4.19
C GLU A 184 12.57 18.47 5.65
N LEU A 185 12.06 17.49 6.38
CA LEU A 185 11.68 17.62 7.79
C LEU A 185 12.86 17.46 8.77
N LYS A 186 14.07 17.16 8.28
CA LYS A 186 15.29 16.89 9.08
C LYS A 186 15.15 15.68 10.01
N LEU A 187 14.40 14.67 9.59
CA LEU A 187 14.12 13.44 10.34
C LEU A 187 14.96 12.23 9.87
N GLU A 188 15.78 12.38 8.84
CA GLU A 188 16.50 11.27 8.21
C GLU A 188 17.48 10.55 9.16
N ASN A 189 18.04 11.26 10.14
CA ASN A 189 18.96 10.70 11.11
C ASN A 189 18.26 10.07 12.33
N ASP A 190 16.98 10.37 12.52
CA ASP A 190 16.16 9.92 13.66
C ASP A 190 15.07 8.93 13.22
N THR A 191 15.06 8.50 11.94
CA THR A 191 14.07 7.61 11.38
C THR A 191 14.71 6.38 10.76
N ILE A 192 14.27 5.19 11.19
CA ILE A 192 14.62 3.93 10.54
C ILE A 192 13.60 3.65 9.45
N VAL A 193 14.07 3.44 8.22
CA VAL A 193 13.22 3.08 7.08
C VAL A 193 13.48 1.62 6.69
N PHE A 194 12.43 0.81 6.68
CA PHE A 194 12.47 -0.56 6.16
C PHE A 194 11.74 -0.61 4.82
N PHE A 195 12.38 -1.18 3.81
CA PHE A 195 11.76 -1.50 2.53
C PHE A 195 11.90 -3.00 2.27
N THR A 196 10.78 -3.66 1.99
CA THR A 196 10.75 -5.10 1.69
C THR A 196 9.59 -5.44 0.78
N GLY A 197 9.73 -6.50 -0.02
CA GLY A 197 8.61 -7.18 -0.63
C GLY A 197 7.99 -8.16 0.35
N ASP A 198 6.69 -8.43 0.22
CA ASP A 198 5.97 -9.45 0.97
C ASP A 198 6.27 -10.87 0.44
N ASN A 199 6.65 -10.97 -0.83
CA ASN A 199 7.04 -12.19 -1.55
C ASN A 199 7.87 -11.84 -2.78
N GLY A 200 8.23 -12.82 -3.59
CA GLY A 200 9.00 -12.60 -4.83
C GLY A 200 8.18 -12.04 -5.99
N GLY A 201 8.88 -11.58 -7.03
CA GLY A 201 8.26 -11.09 -8.27
C GLY A 201 7.47 -12.15 -9.03
N GLN A 202 6.62 -11.69 -9.96
CA GLN A 202 5.76 -12.55 -10.78
C GLN A 202 6.58 -13.36 -11.80
N ASP A 203 6.48 -14.69 -11.73
CA ASP A 203 7.20 -15.59 -12.65
C ASP A 203 6.81 -15.40 -14.11
N ARG A 204 5.56 -15.02 -14.39
CA ARG A 204 5.06 -14.82 -15.76
C ARG A 204 5.74 -13.69 -16.52
N PHE A 205 6.47 -12.81 -15.83
CA PHE A 205 7.24 -11.71 -16.43
C PHE A 205 8.74 -12.01 -16.53
N ARG A 206 9.15 -13.22 -16.18
CA ARG A 206 10.54 -13.63 -16.41
C ARG A 206 10.78 -13.78 -17.91
N SER A 207 11.87 -13.17 -18.40
CA SER A 207 12.33 -13.45 -19.76
C SER A 207 12.55 -14.94 -19.93
N PRO A 208 12.14 -15.55 -21.06
CA PRO A 208 12.60 -16.88 -21.41
C PRO A 208 14.13 -16.91 -21.35
N LYS A 209 14.69 -17.91 -20.69
CA LYS A 209 16.14 -18.13 -20.68
C LYS A 209 16.59 -18.54 -22.06
#